data_e3b3cd0670fd3547cdb2801e53c833c2
#
_entry.id   e3b3cd0670fd3547cdb2801e53c833c2
#
_cell.length_a   1.000
_cell.length_b   1.000
_cell.length_c   1.000
_cell.angle_alpha   90.00
_cell.angle_beta   90.00
_cell.angle_gamma   90.00
#
_symmetry.space_group_name_H-M   'P 1'
#
loop_
_entity.id
_entity.type
_entity.pdbx_description
1 polymer ?
#
loop_
_entity_poly.entity_id
_entity_poly.type
_entity_poly.pdbx_seq_one_letter_code
_entity_poly.pdbx_strand_id
1 'polypeptide(L)'
;EIVKNNIKNAELGVQDLFSEDLKAYTGVKYVIIGHSDRRALGDTDEIVAKKLKIAIEFGLVPILCVGETAAERTSGKTESIISRQLSVALSSLYPIPYTPYPSLVLAYEPLWAIGSKNPNTPQDTGKMLQYIQKVFVACRLSLDCLTLYGGSVDALNAKSFLEIPEVAGLLVGGASLKSDQIIKIVEISKLL
;
A
#
# COMPACT_ATOMS: atom_id res chain seq x y z
N GLU A 1 -12.24 18.30 8.81
CA GLU A 1 -12.91 18.38 10.13
C GLU A 1 -14.23 17.61 10.17
N ILE A 2 -15.12 17.73 9.17
CA ILE A 2 -16.44 17.07 9.15
C ILE A 2 -16.30 15.54 9.16
N VAL A 3 -15.32 14.98 8.47
CA VAL A 3 -15.11 13.53 8.39
C VAL A 3 -14.59 12.97 9.72
N LYS A 4 -13.64 13.65 10.36
CA LYS A 4 -13.04 13.19 11.64
C LYS A 4 -14.05 13.12 12.79
N ASN A 5 -15.03 14.02 12.82
CA ASN A 5 -15.99 14.12 13.91
C ASN A 5 -17.12 13.07 13.85
N ASN A 6 -17.32 12.43 12.70
CA ASN A 6 -18.42 11.48 12.47
C ASN A 6 -18.01 10.03 12.35
N ILE A 7 -16.70 9.74 12.24
CA ILE A 7 -16.20 8.36 12.10
C ILE A 7 -15.37 7.99 13.32
N LYS A 8 -15.93 7.14 14.19
CA LYS A 8 -15.20 6.56 15.32
C LYS A 8 -14.31 5.43 14.78
N ASN A 9 -13.04 5.39 15.20
CA ASN A 9 -12.05 4.37 14.84
C ASN A 9 -11.59 4.39 13.36
N ALA A 10 -11.58 5.57 12.72
CA ALA A 10 -10.97 5.75 11.42
C ALA A 10 -9.94 6.90 11.47
N GLU A 11 -8.89 6.74 10.69
CA GLU A 11 -7.86 7.76 10.51
C GLU A 11 -7.96 8.36 9.11
N LEU A 12 -7.57 9.62 8.97
CA LEU A 12 -7.57 10.30 7.69
C LEU A 12 -6.30 9.95 6.91
N GLY A 13 -6.47 9.56 5.66
CA GLY A 13 -5.39 9.38 4.69
C GLY A 13 -5.62 10.20 3.41
N VAL A 14 -4.55 10.41 2.66
CA VAL A 14 -4.58 11.00 1.30
C VAL A 14 -4.02 10.01 0.30
N GLN A 15 -4.53 10.07 -0.94
CA GLN A 15 -4.14 9.12 -1.98
C GLN A 15 -2.79 9.45 -2.67
N ASP A 16 -2.24 10.63 -2.42
CA ASP A 16 -0.93 11.02 -2.96
C ASP A 16 -0.33 12.17 -2.15
N LEU A 17 0.98 12.33 -2.28
CA LEU A 17 1.69 13.52 -1.81
C LEU A 17 1.71 14.56 -2.95
N PHE A 18 0.94 15.62 -2.81
CA PHE A 18 0.72 16.65 -3.83
C PHE A 18 1.32 18.01 -3.48
N SER A 19 1.84 18.18 -2.27
CA SER A 19 2.44 19.43 -1.78
C SER A 19 3.67 19.13 -0.93
N GLU A 20 4.67 20.00 -1.02
CA GLU A 20 5.83 20.01 -0.11
C GLU A 20 5.57 20.89 1.14
N ASP A 21 4.37 21.48 1.28
CA ASP A 21 3.96 22.23 2.49
C ASP A 21 3.22 21.29 3.46
N LEU A 22 3.84 21.03 4.61
CA LEU A 22 3.28 20.21 5.69
C LEU A 22 1.87 20.66 6.12
N LYS A 23 1.55 21.95 6.02
CA LYS A 23 0.24 22.48 6.38
C LYS A 23 -0.89 21.91 5.55
N ALA A 24 -0.61 21.47 4.31
CA ALA A 24 -1.58 20.82 3.43
C ALA A 24 -2.07 19.47 4.01
N TYR A 25 -1.33 18.86 4.95
CA TYR A 25 -1.62 17.55 5.54
C TYR A 25 -2.07 17.62 6.99
N THR A 26 -2.51 18.79 7.47
CA THR A 26 -3.00 18.95 8.85
C THR A 26 -4.11 17.95 9.18
N GLY A 27 -3.86 17.10 10.18
CA GLY A 27 -4.78 16.04 10.62
C GLY A 27 -4.78 14.78 9.77
N VAL A 28 -3.97 14.71 8.71
CA VAL A 28 -3.71 13.50 7.94
C VAL A 28 -2.71 12.62 8.69
N LYS A 29 -2.95 11.31 8.71
CA LYS A 29 -2.03 10.32 9.30
C LYS A 29 -1.38 9.45 8.24
N TYR A 30 -2.13 9.03 7.22
CA TYR A 30 -1.66 8.13 6.19
C TYR A 30 -1.56 8.81 4.83
N VAL A 31 -0.60 8.36 4.02
CA VAL A 31 -0.49 8.78 2.61
C VAL A 31 -0.18 7.58 1.74
N ILE A 32 -0.95 7.37 0.66
CA ILE A 32 -0.68 6.33 -0.33
C ILE A 32 0.34 6.90 -1.32
N ILE A 33 1.39 6.11 -1.62
CA ILE A 33 2.49 6.54 -2.49
C ILE A 33 2.76 5.43 -3.51
N GLY A 34 2.92 5.81 -4.78
CA GLY A 34 3.19 4.88 -5.87
C GLY A 34 1.99 4.04 -6.30
N HIS A 35 0.76 4.47 -5.94
CA HIS A 35 -0.48 3.86 -6.40
C HIS A 35 -0.51 3.73 -7.93
N SER A 36 -1.17 2.69 -8.45
CA SER A 36 -1.27 2.41 -9.88
C SER A 36 -1.75 3.58 -10.71
N ASP A 37 -2.75 4.35 -10.25
CA ASP A 37 -3.23 5.56 -10.94
C ASP A 37 -2.14 6.62 -11.08
N ARG A 38 -1.30 6.79 -10.05
CA ARG A 38 -0.21 7.76 -10.07
C ARG A 38 0.91 7.32 -11.01
N ARG A 39 1.23 6.02 -11.02
CA ARG A 39 2.18 5.45 -11.97
C ARG A 39 1.69 5.59 -13.41
N ALA A 40 0.41 5.39 -13.67
CA ALA A 40 -0.21 5.64 -14.98
C ALA A 40 -0.14 7.12 -15.42
N LEU A 41 -0.10 8.06 -14.46
CA LEU A 41 0.07 9.49 -14.71
C LEU A 41 1.54 9.93 -14.77
N GLY A 42 2.51 8.98 -14.68
CA GLY A 42 3.93 9.25 -14.89
C GLY A 42 4.80 9.23 -13.63
N ASP A 43 4.29 8.84 -12.47
CA ASP A 43 5.13 8.64 -11.28
C ASP A 43 6.12 7.49 -11.54
N THR A 44 7.40 7.82 -11.71
CA THR A 44 8.50 6.84 -11.82
C THR A 44 8.91 6.34 -10.43
N ASP A 45 9.77 5.31 -10.38
CA ASP A 45 10.29 4.80 -9.10
C ASP A 45 11.06 5.88 -8.32
N GLU A 46 11.74 6.80 -9.01
CA GLU A 46 12.47 7.92 -8.41
C GLU A 46 11.51 8.99 -7.83
N ILE A 47 10.39 9.26 -8.51
CA ILE A 47 9.34 10.17 -8.00
C ILE A 47 8.71 9.55 -6.75
N VAL A 48 8.41 8.27 -6.78
CA VAL A 48 7.90 7.50 -5.64
C VAL A 48 8.87 7.56 -4.47
N ALA A 49 10.16 7.35 -4.72
CA ALA A 49 11.21 7.46 -3.70
C ALA A 49 11.27 8.86 -3.05
N LYS A 50 11.21 9.92 -3.87
CA LYS A 50 11.17 11.30 -3.37
C LYS A 50 9.93 11.54 -2.49
N LYS A 51 8.76 11.13 -2.94
CA LYS A 51 7.52 11.26 -2.18
C LYS A 51 7.55 10.49 -0.87
N LEU A 52 8.11 9.27 -0.88
CA LEU A 52 8.26 8.44 0.31
C LEU A 52 9.13 9.14 1.38
N LYS A 53 10.26 9.71 0.97
CA LYS A 53 11.13 10.46 1.86
C LYS A 53 10.41 11.65 2.49
N ILE A 54 9.75 12.47 1.68
CA ILE A 54 9.01 13.65 2.16
C ILE A 54 7.88 13.25 3.12
N ALA A 55 7.15 12.17 2.82
CA ALA A 55 6.08 11.69 3.70
C ALA A 55 6.60 11.33 5.10
N ILE A 56 7.74 10.65 5.16
CA ILE A 56 8.40 10.29 6.42
C ILE A 56 8.90 11.54 7.15
N GLU A 57 9.52 12.49 6.45
CA GLU A 57 9.96 13.76 7.03
C GLU A 57 8.78 14.57 7.59
N PHE A 58 7.60 14.43 7.03
CA PHE A 58 6.35 15.04 7.52
C PHE A 58 5.70 14.26 8.68
N GLY A 59 6.27 13.12 9.08
CA GLY A 59 5.71 12.27 10.14
C GLY A 59 4.43 11.54 9.72
N LEU A 60 4.15 11.45 8.41
CA LEU A 60 3.04 10.66 7.88
C LEU A 60 3.42 9.17 7.84
N VAL A 61 2.43 8.30 7.95
CA VAL A 61 2.59 6.86 7.74
C VAL A 61 2.38 6.55 6.25
N PRO A 62 3.43 6.25 5.49
CA PRO A 62 3.27 5.95 4.07
C PRO A 62 2.74 4.54 3.86
N ILE A 63 1.82 4.41 2.88
CA ILE A 63 1.38 3.15 2.30
C ILE A 63 2.03 3.08 0.91
N LEU A 64 3.16 2.40 0.82
CA LEU A 64 3.92 2.26 -0.42
C LEU A 64 3.34 1.14 -1.28
N CYS A 65 2.81 1.50 -2.45
CA CYS A 65 2.25 0.57 -3.42
C CYS A 65 3.33 0.07 -4.38
N VAL A 66 3.38 -1.25 -4.54
CA VAL A 66 4.23 -1.95 -5.52
C VAL A 66 3.42 -2.99 -6.26
N GLY A 67 3.73 -3.18 -7.54
CA GLY A 67 3.02 -4.15 -8.36
C GLY A 67 3.51 -4.16 -9.79
N GLU A 68 3.26 -5.26 -10.46
CA GLU A 68 3.63 -5.51 -11.85
C GLU A 68 2.43 -5.42 -12.79
N THR A 69 2.71 -5.14 -14.05
CA THR A 69 1.74 -5.19 -15.15
C THR A 69 1.48 -6.63 -15.61
N ALA A 70 0.42 -6.84 -16.39
CA ALA A 70 0.12 -8.14 -17.00
C ALA A 70 1.27 -8.63 -17.91
N ALA A 71 1.89 -7.73 -18.67
CA ALA A 71 3.02 -8.06 -19.54
C ALA A 71 4.26 -8.50 -18.75
N GLU A 72 4.57 -7.81 -17.65
CA GLU A 72 5.69 -8.17 -16.78
C GLU A 72 5.44 -9.53 -16.10
N ARG A 73 4.21 -9.78 -15.64
CA ARG A 73 3.82 -11.09 -15.07
C ARG A 73 3.98 -12.21 -16.08
N THR A 74 3.43 -12.03 -17.28
CA THR A 74 3.52 -13.05 -18.36
C THR A 74 4.97 -13.34 -18.76
N SER A 75 5.84 -12.34 -18.67
CA SER A 75 7.28 -12.47 -18.96
C SER A 75 8.09 -13.04 -17.79
N GLY A 76 7.45 -13.45 -16.68
CA GLY A 76 8.13 -13.97 -15.49
C GLY A 76 8.98 -12.94 -14.74
N LYS A 77 8.69 -11.64 -14.89
CA LYS A 77 9.47 -10.52 -14.32
C LYS A 77 8.91 -9.99 -13.00
N THR A 78 7.83 -10.54 -12.46
CA THR A 78 7.15 -10.04 -11.27
C THR A 78 8.14 -9.74 -10.14
N GLU A 79 8.93 -10.70 -9.70
CA GLU A 79 9.86 -10.53 -8.58
C GLU A 79 10.93 -9.46 -8.87
N SER A 80 11.47 -9.39 -10.07
CA SER A 80 12.48 -8.40 -10.45
C SER A 80 11.90 -6.97 -10.45
N ILE A 81 10.66 -6.80 -10.90
CA ILE A 81 9.95 -5.53 -10.87
C ILE A 81 9.69 -5.07 -9.43
N ILE A 82 9.14 -5.96 -8.60
CA ILE A 82 8.87 -5.68 -7.19
C ILE A 82 10.16 -5.33 -6.44
N SER A 83 11.23 -6.12 -6.63
CA SER A 83 12.55 -5.82 -6.04
C SER A 83 13.08 -4.45 -6.44
N ARG A 84 12.98 -4.10 -7.73
CA ARG A 84 13.42 -2.80 -8.23
C ARG A 84 12.63 -1.66 -7.59
N GLN A 85 11.29 -1.74 -7.62
CA GLN A 85 10.40 -0.72 -7.04
C GLN A 85 10.68 -0.51 -5.55
N LEU A 86 10.82 -1.59 -4.78
CA LEU A 86 11.17 -1.52 -3.36
C LEU A 86 12.57 -0.95 -3.14
N SER A 87 13.58 -1.45 -3.84
CA SER A 87 14.98 -1.02 -3.64
C SER A 87 15.15 0.45 -3.95
N VAL A 88 14.57 0.97 -5.04
CA VAL A 88 14.64 2.39 -5.40
C VAL A 88 13.92 3.23 -4.36
N ALA A 89 12.68 2.88 -3.99
CA ALA A 89 11.91 3.64 -3.02
C ALA A 89 12.62 3.68 -1.65
N LEU A 90 13.06 2.54 -1.14
CA LEU A 90 13.64 2.41 0.20
C LEU A 90 15.07 2.99 0.27
N SER A 91 15.83 3.01 -0.83
CA SER A 91 17.17 3.64 -0.85
C SER A 91 17.14 5.14 -0.52
N SER A 92 16.03 5.82 -0.80
CA SER A 92 15.82 7.22 -0.48
C SER A 92 15.78 7.51 1.03
N LEU A 93 15.61 6.49 1.84
CA LEU A 93 15.53 6.58 3.29
C LEU A 93 16.92 6.50 3.98
N TYR A 94 18.00 6.29 3.24
CA TYR A 94 19.36 6.28 3.80
C TYR A 94 20.06 7.62 3.65
N PRO A 95 20.88 8.05 4.65
CA PRO A 95 20.99 7.51 6.00
C PRO A 95 19.79 7.92 6.85
N ILE A 96 19.23 6.96 7.57
CA ILE A 96 18.11 7.21 8.49
C ILE A 96 18.66 7.89 9.74
N PRO A 97 18.30 9.16 10.07
CA PRO A 97 18.61 9.72 11.39
C PRO A 97 17.91 8.89 12.47
N TYR A 98 18.50 8.77 13.64
CA TYR A 98 17.99 8.04 14.82
C TYR A 98 16.72 8.69 15.37
N THR A 99 15.57 8.44 14.76
CA THR A 99 14.26 8.86 15.28
C THR A 99 13.30 7.67 15.17
N PRO A 100 12.31 7.52 16.05
CA PRO A 100 11.28 6.52 15.84
C PRO A 100 10.50 6.89 14.57
N TYR A 101 10.81 6.20 13.47
CA TYR A 101 10.09 6.37 12.21
C TYR A 101 8.65 5.89 12.37
N PRO A 102 7.71 6.55 11.71
CA PRO A 102 6.38 5.98 11.56
C PRO A 102 6.51 4.64 10.84
N SER A 103 5.68 3.69 11.23
CA SER A 103 5.59 2.38 10.58
C SER A 103 5.41 2.57 9.07
N LEU A 104 6.08 1.75 8.27
CA LEU A 104 5.86 1.69 6.83
C LEU A 104 4.84 0.59 6.52
N VAL A 105 3.89 0.89 5.67
CA VAL A 105 2.93 -0.09 5.15
C VAL A 105 3.25 -0.37 3.69
N LEU A 106 3.36 -1.64 3.30
CA LEU A 106 3.57 -2.05 1.92
C LEU A 106 2.27 -2.62 1.35
N ALA A 107 1.81 -2.10 0.22
CA ALA A 107 0.64 -2.61 -0.47
C ALA A 107 1.06 -3.32 -1.77
N TYR A 108 0.73 -4.59 -1.91
CA TYR A 108 0.88 -5.29 -3.17
C TYR A 108 -0.33 -5.03 -4.05
N GLU A 109 -0.12 -4.32 -5.13
CA GLU A 109 -1.12 -3.92 -6.12
C GLU A 109 -0.80 -4.53 -7.50
N PRO A 110 -1.10 -5.81 -7.76
CA PRO A 110 -0.93 -6.36 -9.11
C PRO A 110 -1.81 -5.59 -10.10
N LEU A 111 -1.18 -4.76 -10.98
CA LEU A 111 -1.90 -3.81 -11.84
C LEU A 111 -2.94 -4.50 -12.74
N TRP A 112 -2.66 -5.73 -13.13
CA TRP A 112 -3.56 -6.56 -13.96
C TRP A 112 -4.82 -7.00 -13.21
N ALA A 113 -4.82 -7.01 -11.88
CA ALA A 113 -5.97 -7.40 -11.05
C ALA A 113 -6.85 -6.20 -10.68
N ILE A 114 -6.33 -4.97 -10.75
CA ILE A 114 -7.07 -3.77 -10.31
C ILE A 114 -8.23 -3.50 -11.28
N GLY A 115 -9.45 -3.37 -10.75
CA GLY A 115 -10.65 -3.08 -11.54
C GLY A 115 -11.08 -4.17 -12.53
N SER A 116 -10.34 -5.27 -12.62
CA SER A 116 -10.56 -6.33 -13.61
C SER A 116 -11.67 -7.31 -13.24
N LYS A 117 -12.17 -7.29 -12.01
CA LYS A 117 -13.04 -8.34 -11.41
C LYS A 117 -12.38 -9.74 -11.39
N ASN A 118 -11.08 -9.81 -11.67
CA ASN A 118 -10.29 -11.03 -11.65
C ASN A 118 -9.14 -10.84 -10.64
N PRO A 119 -9.38 -11.03 -9.34
CA PRO A 119 -8.37 -10.86 -8.31
C PRO A 119 -7.25 -11.89 -8.47
N ASN A 120 -6.10 -11.61 -7.86
CA ASN A 120 -5.09 -12.65 -7.68
C ASN A 120 -5.63 -13.78 -6.81
N THR A 121 -5.00 -14.95 -6.84
CA THR A 121 -5.37 -16.01 -5.91
C THR A 121 -4.84 -15.70 -4.51
N PRO A 122 -5.53 -16.11 -3.43
CA PRO A 122 -5.00 -15.99 -2.08
C PRO A 122 -3.60 -16.60 -1.93
N GLN A 123 -3.37 -17.78 -2.50
CA GLN A 123 -2.08 -18.48 -2.42
C GLN A 123 -0.94 -17.69 -3.08
N ASP A 124 -1.17 -17.15 -4.28
CA ASP A 124 -0.15 -16.37 -4.98
C ASP A 124 0.06 -15.00 -4.32
N THR A 125 -1.00 -14.42 -3.74
CA THR A 125 -0.91 -13.21 -2.93
C THR A 125 0.00 -13.45 -1.72
N GLY A 126 -0.21 -14.52 -0.95
CA GLY A 126 0.62 -14.88 0.19
C GLY A 126 2.09 -15.05 -0.19
N LYS A 127 2.37 -15.81 -1.26
CA LYS A 127 3.75 -15.99 -1.77
C LYS A 127 4.41 -14.65 -2.12
N MET A 128 3.67 -13.75 -2.78
CA MET A 128 4.23 -12.46 -3.17
C MET A 128 4.46 -11.56 -1.96
N LEU A 129 3.57 -11.54 -0.98
CA LEU A 129 3.77 -10.78 0.25
C LEU A 129 4.96 -11.32 1.06
N GLN A 130 5.16 -12.63 1.13
CA GLN A 130 6.37 -13.23 1.71
C GLN A 130 7.63 -12.75 0.98
N TYR A 131 7.59 -12.70 -0.35
CA TYR A 131 8.70 -12.18 -1.15
C TYR A 131 8.97 -10.70 -0.86
N ILE A 132 7.94 -9.86 -0.84
CA ILE A 132 8.02 -8.44 -0.50
C ILE A 132 8.66 -8.24 0.88
N GLN A 133 8.23 -8.99 1.89
CA GLN A 133 8.80 -8.94 3.24
C GLN A 133 10.28 -9.34 3.26
N LYS A 134 10.68 -10.37 2.50
CA LYS A 134 12.10 -10.77 2.36
C LYS A 134 12.95 -9.65 1.75
N VAL A 135 12.46 -9.00 0.68
CA VAL A 135 13.15 -7.87 0.05
C VAL A 135 13.26 -6.70 1.02
N PHE A 136 12.17 -6.39 1.75
CA PHE A 136 12.16 -5.32 2.75
C PHE A 136 13.20 -5.55 3.86
N VAL A 137 13.25 -6.75 4.43
CA VAL A 137 14.23 -7.12 5.47
C VAL A 137 15.67 -7.01 4.93
N ALA A 138 15.90 -7.38 3.67
CA ALA A 138 17.20 -7.26 3.02
C ALA A 138 17.66 -5.79 2.89
N CYS A 139 16.76 -4.83 2.86
CA CYS A 139 17.06 -3.39 2.89
C CYS A 139 17.53 -2.88 4.26
N ARG A 140 17.58 -3.74 5.30
CA ARG A 140 18.12 -3.43 6.64
C ARG A 140 17.53 -2.16 7.30
N LEU A 141 16.27 -1.87 7.02
CA LEU A 141 15.54 -0.81 7.68
C LEU A 141 15.02 -1.33 9.02
N SER A 142 15.33 -0.63 10.11
CA SER A 142 14.78 -0.95 11.45
C SER A 142 13.35 -0.39 11.59
N LEU A 143 12.45 -0.81 10.69
CA LEU A 143 11.06 -0.38 10.63
C LEU A 143 10.15 -1.61 10.76
N ASP A 144 9.05 -1.46 11.49
CA ASP A 144 7.95 -2.41 11.42
C ASP A 144 7.25 -2.24 10.08
N CYS A 145 6.97 -3.35 9.41
CA CYS A 145 6.33 -3.36 8.12
C CYS A 145 5.08 -4.23 8.14
N LEU A 146 3.94 -3.60 7.90
CA LEU A 146 2.68 -4.29 7.62
C LEU A 146 2.50 -4.45 6.11
N THR A 147 1.92 -5.57 5.69
CA THR A 147 1.66 -5.84 4.28
C THR A 147 0.17 -5.91 3.99
N LEU A 148 -0.27 -5.22 2.93
CA LEU A 148 -1.65 -5.17 2.47
C LEU A 148 -1.77 -5.82 1.09
N TYR A 149 -2.96 -6.31 0.78
CA TYR A 149 -3.34 -6.66 -0.57
C TYR A 149 -4.26 -5.59 -1.18
N GLY A 150 -3.89 -5.08 -2.36
CA GLY A 150 -4.58 -3.99 -3.08
C GLY A 150 -5.06 -4.36 -4.48
N GLY A 151 -5.34 -5.62 -4.76
CA GLY A 151 -5.99 -6.02 -6.02
C GLY A 151 -7.50 -5.80 -6.00
N SER A 152 -8.23 -6.53 -6.86
CA SER A 152 -9.69 -6.45 -6.90
C SER A 152 -10.32 -7.11 -5.66
N VAL A 153 -10.68 -6.29 -4.67
CA VAL A 153 -11.29 -6.73 -3.41
C VAL A 153 -12.74 -6.26 -3.34
N ASP A 154 -13.63 -7.16 -2.91
CA ASP A 154 -15.03 -6.90 -2.59
C ASP A 154 -15.47 -7.69 -1.35
N ALA A 155 -16.74 -7.56 -0.95
CA ALA A 155 -17.27 -8.25 0.23
C ALA A 155 -17.34 -9.79 0.08
N LEU A 156 -17.25 -10.33 -1.13
CA LEU A 156 -17.30 -11.77 -1.38
C LEU A 156 -15.94 -12.44 -1.19
N ASN A 157 -14.84 -11.72 -1.54
CA ASN A 157 -13.51 -12.28 -1.51
C ASN A 157 -12.63 -11.74 -0.36
N ALA A 158 -13.04 -10.67 0.32
CA ALA A 158 -12.25 -10.04 1.39
C ALA A 158 -11.78 -11.04 2.46
N LYS A 159 -12.67 -11.95 2.89
CA LYS A 159 -12.35 -12.96 3.90
C LYS A 159 -11.18 -13.83 3.48
N SER A 160 -11.19 -14.34 2.26
CA SER A 160 -10.16 -15.26 1.76
C SER A 160 -8.76 -14.63 1.68
N PHE A 161 -8.68 -13.31 1.51
CA PHE A 161 -7.40 -12.58 1.58
C PHE A 161 -6.99 -12.27 3.02
N LEU A 162 -7.94 -11.88 3.88
CA LEU A 162 -7.65 -11.58 5.28
C LEU A 162 -7.25 -12.81 6.11
N GLU A 163 -7.61 -14.02 5.68
CA GLU A 163 -7.17 -15.27 6.30
C GLU A 163 -5.73 -15.67 5.97
N ILE A 164 -5.07 -14.91 5.06
CA ILE A 164 -3.65 -15.15 4.72
C ILE A 164 -2.77 -14.52 5.82
N PRO A 165 -1.87 -15.28 6.46
CA PRO A 165 -1.04 -14.77 7.57
C PRO A 165 -0.22 -13.51 7.24
N GLU A 166 0.20 -13.36 5.97
CA GLU A 166 0.96 -12.22 5.50
C GLU A 166 0.10 -10.99 5.22
N VAL A 167 -1.23 -11.10 5.22
CA VAL A 167 -2.14 -9.98 4.93
C VAL A 167 -2.58 -9.32 6.23
N ALA A 168 -1.95 -8.19 6.57
CA ALA A 168 -2.35 -7.37 7.72
C ALA A 168 -3.60 -6.51 7.44
N GLY A 169 -4.05 -6.43 6.19
CA GLY A 169 -5.23 -5.66 5.80
C GLY A 169 -5.37 -5.55 4.28
N LEU A 170 -6.37 -4.79 3.85
CA LEU A 170 -6.74 -4.63 2.45
C LEU A 170 -6.70 -3.16 2.04
N LEU A 171 -6.16 -2.87 0.86
CA LEU A 171 -6.29 -1.57 0.21
C LEU A 171 -7.46 -1.64 -0.77
N VAL A 172 -8.62 -1.12 -0.34
CA VAL A 172 -9.89 -1.30 -1.04
C VAL A 172 -10.17 -0.13 -1.98
N GLY A 173 -10.19 -0.41 -3.28
CA GLY A 173 -10.51 0.57 -4.33
C GLY A 173 -12.02 0.76 -4.53
N GLY A 174 -12.54 0.46 -5.73
CA GLY A 174 -13.93 0.73 -6.14
C GLY A 174 -15.03 0.21 -5.22
N ALA A 175 -14.80 -0.87 -4.47
CA ALA A 175 -15.75 -1.38 -3.48
C ALA A 175 -15.94 -0.40 -2.29
N SER A 176 -14.96 0.44 -1.98
CA SER A 176 -15.06 1.43 -0.91
C SER A 176 -16.07 2.55 -1.21
N LEU A 177 -16.42 2.75 -2.49
CA LEU A 177 -17.43 3.72 -2.93
C LEU A 177 -18.87 3.21 -2.76
N LYS A 178 -19.04 1.96 -2.34
CA LYS A 178 -20.34 1.33 -2.12
C LYS A 178 -20.49 1.00 -0.64
N SER A 179 -21.41 1.69 0.04
CA SER A 179 -21.59 1.58 1.49
C SER A 179 -21.86 0.15 1.97
N ASP A 180 -22.66 -0.61 1.23
CA ASP A 180 -22.96 -2.02 1.53
C ASP A 180 -21.71 -2.91 1.45
N GLN A 181 -20.82 -2.67 0.49
CA GLN A 181 -19.59 -3.41 0.31
C GLN A 181 -18.58 -3.11 1.42
N ILE A 182 -18.31 -1.82 1.65
CA ILE A 182 -17.28 -1.42 2.63
C ILE A 182 -17.69 -1.80 4.06
N ILE A 183 -18.98 -1.69 4.42
CA ILE A 183 -19.48 -2.11 5.72
C ILE A 183 -19.22 -3.61 5.93
N LYS A 184 -19.58 -4.45 4.95
CA LYS A 184 -19.32 -5.90 5.03
C LYS A 184 -17.85 -6.25 5.14
N ILE A 185 -16.98 -5.57 4.37
CA ILE A 185 -15.52 -5.78 4.44
C ILE A 185 -15.02 -5.45 5.86
N VAL A 186 -15.46 -4.33 6.44
CA VAL A 186 -15.09 -3.93 7.81
C VAL A 186 -15.64 -4.92 8.86
N GLU A 187 -16.86 -5.42 8.68
CA GLU A 187 -17.40 -6.45 9.57
C GLU A 187 -16.59 -7.75 9.53
N ILE A 188 -16.21 -8.21 8.34
CA ILE A 188 -15.36 -9.39 8.15
C ILE A 188 -14.01 -9.19 8.85
N SER A 189 -13.37 -8.02 8.68
CA SER A 189 -12.06 -7.74 9.27
C SER A 189 -12.03 -7.71 10.80
N LYS A 190 -13.18 -7.54 11.45
CA LYS A 190 -13.31 -7.57 12.93
C LYS A 190 -13.44 -8.98 13.49
N LEU A 191 -13.71 -9.96 12.65
CA LEU A 191 -13.93 -11.36 13.05
C LEU A 191 -12.64 -12.20 12.96
N LEU A 192 -11.60 -11.66 12.36
CA LEU A 192 -10.29 -12.28 12.14
C LEU A 192 -9.22 -11.61 12.99
#